data_6a94b5568f4c9f23c3f56768c80bcf11
#
_entry.id   6a94b5568f4c9f23c3f56768c80bcf11
#
_cell.length_a   1.000
_cell.length_b   1.000
_cell.length_c   1.000
_cell.angle_alpha   90.00
_cell.angle_beta   90.00
_cell.angle_gamma   90.00
#
_symmetry.space_group_name_H-M   'P 1'
#
loop_
_entity.id
_entity.type
_entity.pdbx_description
1 polymer ?
#
loop_
_entity_poly.entity_id
_entity_poly.type
_entity_poly.pdbx_seq_one_letter_code
_entity_poly.pdbx_strand_id
1 'polypeptide(L)'
;MTLDQTANPLSPPDKIHKTLDYYKYLAENVMSGTRGARFTAARLLVLKERVSLVIQCVLAVLLIGVSIYLLAYPDVDADDARRLGLISTMASVSILAIVLFEYALGRGLLASKLHDSALRATSLMRALERELAAPEPSLTVLAQTAEAYEQENIMTNVNHSAMDFTLHRYSRAKSNWGIVNFFYRARSIVAQAIVVALAVWPGLLTLGVIAYQTFLFLSSRP
;
A
#
# COMPACT_ATOMS: atom_id res chain seq x y z
N MET A 1 -26.65 8.77 51.03
CA MET A 1 -26.11 8.05 49.87
C MET A 1 -24.60 8.22 49.90
N THR A 2 -23.91 7.41 50.68
CA THR A 2 -22.47 7.45 50.95
C THR A 2 -21.77 6.72 49.84
N LEU A 3 -21.00 7.46 49.00
CA LEU A 3 -20.10 6.89 47.99
C LEU A 3 -18.98 6.14 48.73
N ASP A 4 -18.95 4.83 48.50
CA ASP A 4 -17.93 3.94 49.01
C ASP A 4 -16.61 4.22 48.26
N GLN A 5 -15.72 5.03 48.85
CA GLN A 5 -14.39 5.37 48.36
C GLN A 5 -13.33 4.39 48.90
N THR A 6 -13.59 3.10 48.89
CA THR A 6 -12.56 2.09 49.19
C THR A 6 -11.91 1.54 47.94
N ALA A 7 -11.44 2.38 47.02
CA ALA A 7 -10.44 2.00 46.07
C ALA A 7 -9.09 1.88 46.81
N ASN A 8 -8.76 0.66 47.25
CA ASN A 8 -7.49 0.35 47.89
C ASN A 8 -6.34 0.73 46.94
N PRO A 9 -5.47 1.70 47.34
CA PRO A 9 -4.35 2.07 46.46
C PRO A 9 -3.45 0.85 46.26
N LEU A 10 -3.30 0.44 45.00
CA LEU A 10 -2.42 -0.68 44.62
C LEU A 10 -1.08 -0.57 45.31
N SER A 11 -0.55 -1.68 45.82
CA SER A 11 0.79 -1.74 46.41
C SER A 11 1.85 -1.32 45.38
N PRO A 12 2.99 -0.74 45.79
CA PRO A 12 4.06 -0.34 44.85
C PRO A 12 4.47 -1.41 43.85
N PRO A 13 4.64 -2.71 44.19
CA PRO A 13 4.96 -3.75 43.23
C PRO A 13 3.85 -4.01 42.21
N ASP A 14 2.56 -3.89 42.59
CA ASP A 14 1.43 -4.07 41.68
C ASP A 14 1.36 -2.94 40.64
N LYS A 15 1.75 -1.73 40.99
CA LYS A 15 1.85 -0.59 40.07
C LYS A 15 2.94 -0.80 39.06
N ILE A 16 4.12 -1.30 39.48
CA ILE A 16 5.24 -1.58 38.59
C ILE A 16 4.87 -2.68 37.60
N HIS A 17 4.27 -3.78 38.04
CA HIS A 17 3.80 -4.86 37.16
C HIS A 17 2.82 -4.38 36.11
N LYS A 18 1.81 -3.59 36.49
CA LYS A 18 0.86 -3.01 35.53
C LYS A 18 1.53 -2.07 34.53
N THR A 19 2.56 -1.35 34.94
CA THR A 19 3.31 -0.46 34.06
C THR A 19 4.14 -1.26 33.05
N LEU A 20 4.79 -2.34 33.47
CA LEU A 20 5.54 -3.23 32.56
C LEU A 20 4.60 -3.95 31.58
N ASP A 21 3.45 -4.42 32.02
CA ASP A 21 2.42 -5.02 31.15
C ASP A 21 1.91 -4.04 30.11
N TYR A 22 1.76 -2.75 30.45
CA TYR A 22 1.42 -1.69 29.49
C TYR A 22 2.49 -1.55 28.39
N TYR A 23 3.78 -1.46 28.76
CA TYR A 23 4.83 -1.35 27.76
C TYR A 23 4.97 -2.60 26.90
N LYS A 24 4.76 -3.79 27.45
CA LYS A 24 4.67 -5.04 26.70
C LYS A 24 3.52 -5.01 25.69
N TYR A 25 2.33 -4.61 26.12
CA TYR A 25 1.18 -4.43 25.24
C TYR A 25 1.46 -3.40 24.13
N LEU A 26 2.12 -2.29 24.46
CA LEU A 26 2.52 -1.24 23.51
C LEU A 26 3.43 -1.83 22.43
N ALA A 27 4.47 -2.58 22.80
CA ALA A 27 5.41 -3.20 21.87
C ALA A 27 4.74 -4.25 20.98
N GLU A 28 4.07 -5.22 21.59
CA GLU A 28 3.56 -6.41 20.90
C GLU A 28 2.32 -6.11 20.01
N ASN A 29 1.46 -5.21 20.45
CA ASN A 29 0.18 -4.95 19.77
C ASN A 29 0.17 -3.64 19.00
N VAL A 30 0.52 -2.52 19.63
CA VAL A 30 0.40 -1.20 19.02
C VAL A 30 1.53 -0.96 18.02
N MET A 31 2.79 -1.00 18.48
CA MET A 31 3.96 -0.72 17.63
C MET A 31 4.09 -1.76 16.51
N SER A 32 3.94 -3.04 16.83
CA SER A 32 3.97 -4.14 15.86
C SER A 32 2.85 -4.02 14.81
N GLY A 33 1.64 -3.63 15.22
CA GLY A 33 0.50 -3.41 14.33
C GLY A 33 0.73 -2.24 13.39
N THR A 34 1.12 -1.08 13.93
CA THR A 34 1.39 0.14 13.16
C THR A 34 2.53 -0.07 12.15
N ARG A 35 3.64 -0.66 12.60
CA ARG A 35 4.77 -1.03 11.73
C ARG A 35 4.31 -1.88 10.55
N GLY A 36 3.56 -2.94 10.85
CA GLY A 36 3.10 -3.86 9.81
C GLY A 36 2.14 -3.22 8.83
N ALA A 37 1.24 -2.38 9.30
CA ALA A 37 0.33 -1.62 8.44
C ALA A 37 1.10 -0.65 7.51
N ARG A 38 2.11 0.07 8.02
CA ARG A 38 2.96 0.97 7.22
C ARG A 38 3.77 0.23 6.15
N PHE A 39 4.37 -0.91 6.47
CA PHE A 39 5.04 -1.74 5.46
C PHE A 39 4.07 -2.25 4.39
N THR A 40 2.86 -2.64 4.78
CA THR A 40 1.83 -3.10 3.84
C THR A 40 1.40 -1.96 2.91
N ALA A 41 1.13 -0.77 3.46
CA ALA A 41 0.79 0.42 2.70
C ALA A 41 1.90 0.82 1.72
N ALA A 42 3.17 0.85 2.17
CA ALA A 42 4.32 1.15 1.32
C ALA A 42 4.42 0.17 0.14
N ARG A 43 4.31 -1.14 0.38
CA ARG A 43 4.34 -2.17 -0.67
C ARG A 43 3.20 -2.01 -1.69
N LEU A 44 1.99 -1.70 -1.22
CA LEU A 44 0.84 -1.48 -2.10
C LEU A 44 1.02 -0.24 -2.97
N LEU A 45 1.59 0.84 -2.44
CA LEU A 45 1.89 2.04 -3.21
C LEU A 45 2.91 1.77 -4.31
N VAL A 46 4.01 1.06 -3.99
CA VAL A 46 5.02 0.64 -4.97
C VAL A 46 4.41 -0.28 -6.03
N LEU A 47 3.54 -1.22 -5.63
CA LEU A 47 2.89 -2.12 -6.59
C LEU A 47 1.97 -1.35 -7.54
N LYS A 48 1.17 -0.40 -7.04
CA LYS A 48 0.32 0.47 -7.85
C LYS A 48 1.12 1.28 -8.86
N GLU A 49 2.24 1.87 -8.44
CA GLU A 49 3.15 2.61 -9.31
C GLU A 49 3.72 1.72 -10.41
N ARG A 50 4.23 0.54 -10.06
CA ARG A 50 4.79 -0.41 -11.05
C ARG A 50 3.76 -0.87 -12.07
N VAL A 51 2.55 -1.21 -11.63
CA VAL A 51 1.47 -1.64 -12.55
C VAL A 51 1.08 -0.49 -13.47
N SER A 52 0.98 0.73 -12.97
CA SER A 52 0.70 1.92 -13.79
C SER A 52 1.79 2.14 -14.84
N LEU A 53 3.07 2.04 -14.47
CA LEU A 53 4.20 2.14 -15.41
C LEU A 53 4.14 1.07 -16.50
N VAL A 54 3.84 -0.18 -16.15
CA VAL A 54 3.71 -1.26 -17.15
C VAL A 54 2.58 -0.94 -18.14
N ILE A 55 1.42 -0.48 -17.67
CA ILE A 55 0.31 -0.08 -18.53
C ILE A 55 0.74 1.04 -19.50
N GLN A 56 1.44 2.06 -18.99
CA GLN A 56 1.96 3.17 -19.79
C GLN A 56 2.95 2.68 -20.86
N CYS A 57 3.87 1.78 -20.51
CA CYS A 57 4.80 1.18 -21.46
C CYS A 57 4.08 0.40 -22.56
N VAL A 58 3.07 -0.43 -22.20
CA VAL A 58 2.28 -1.18 -23.19
C VAL A 58 1.54 -0.24 -24.13
N LEU A 59 0.90 0.81 -23.60
CA LEU A 59 0.23 1.82 -24.42
C LEU A 59 1.21 2.54 -25.37
N ALA A 60 2.40 2.90 -24.90
CA ALA A 60 3.42 3.54 -25.72
C ALA A 60 3.90 2.63 -26.85
N VAL A 61 4.12 1.34 -26.58
CA VAL A 61 4.50 0.35 -27.60
C VAL A 61 3.40 0.17 -28.65
N LEU A 62 2.13 0.12 -28.23
CA LEU A 62 0.99 0.06 -29.16
C LEU A 62 0.93 1.29 -30.07
N LEU A 63 1.17 2.50 -29.54
CA LEU A 63 1.23 3.73 -30.32
C LEU A 63 2.32 3.72 -31.37
N ILE A 64 3.51 3.26 -30.99
CA ILE A 64 4.64 3.08 -31.94
C ILE A 64 4.25 2.08 -33.02
N GLY A 65 3.63 0.95 -32.63
CA GLY A 65 3.16 -0.08 -33.58
C GLY A 65 2.15 0.49 -34.59
N VAL A 66 1.17 1.28 -34.15
CA VAL A 66 0.21 1.96 -35.04
C VAL A 66 0.90 2.92 -35.98
N SER A 67 1.87 3.70 -35.49
CA SER A 67 2.62 4.66 -36.31
C SER A 67 3.46 3.96 -37.38
N ILE A 68 4.16 2.87 -37.04
CA ILE A 68 4.93 2.04 -37.98
C ILE A 68 4.01 1.40 -39.03
N TYR A 69 2.84 0.89 -38.59
CA TYR A 69 1.87 0.30 -39.50
C TYR A 69 1.40 1.29 -40.56
N LEU A 70 1.01 2.51 -40.16
CA LEU A 70 0.58 3.55 -41.09
C LEU A 70 1.70 3.99 -42.07
N LEU A 71 2.95 3.95 -41.60
CA LEU A 71 4.10 4.27 -42.45
C LEU A 71 4.41 3.14 -43.46
N ALA A 72 4.30 1.88 -43.02
CA ALA A 72 4.63 0.71 -43.87
C ALA A 72 3.57 0.41 -44.93
N TYR A 73 2.33 0.83 -44.70
CA TYR A 73 1.19 0.57 -45.59
C TYR A 73 0.53 1.90 -46.00
N PRO A 74 1.11 2.65 -46.95
CA PRO A 74 0.57 3.95 -47.38
C PRO A 74 -0.76 3.82 -48.14
N ASP A 75 -1.09 2.65 -48.66
CA ASP A 75 -2.32 2.34 -49.42
C ASP A 75 -3.50 1.96 -48.49
N VAL A 76 -3.39 2.18 -47.18
CA VAL A 76 -4.52 1.98 -46.26
C VAL A 76 -5.64 2.92 -46.64
N ASP A 77 -6.89 2.40 -46.64
CA ASP A 77 -8.08 3.20 -46.89
C ASP A 77 -8.13 4.45 -45.97
N ALA A 78 -8.53 5.58 -46.55
CA ALA A 78 -8.50 6.87 -45.89
C ALA A 78 -9.34 6.86 -44.58
N ASP A 79 -10.46 6.13 -44.55
CA ASP A 79 -11.30 6.01 -43.34
C ASP A 79 -10.60 5.19 -42.25
N ASP A 80 -9.90 4.13 -42.60
CA ASP A 80 -9.11 3.31 -41.69
C ASP A 80 -7.91 4.08 -41.12
N ALA A 81 -7.20 4.79 -41.97
CA ALA A 81 -6.10 5.66 -41.53
C ALA A 81 -6.58 6.74 -40.53
N ARG A 82 -7.75 7.32 -40.81
CA ARG A 82 -8.38 8.32 -39.90
C ARG A 82 -8.78 7.71 -38.56
N ARG A 83 -9.37 6.50 -38.55
CA ARG A 83 -9.72 5.77 -37.31
C ARG A 83 -8.48 5.47 -36.47
N LEU A 84 -7.41 4.93 -37.09
CA LEU A 84 -6.16 4.65 -36.40
C LEU A 84 -5.49 5.92 -35.87
N GLY A 85 -5.54 7.02 -36.61
CA GLY A 85 -5.08 8.34 -36.15
C GLY A 85 -5.83 8.84 -34.94
N LEU A 86 -7.16 8.70 -34.89
CA LEU A 86 -7.99 9.06 -33.73
C LEU A 86 -7.64 8.19 -32.52
N ILE A 87 -7.52 6.87 -32.69
CA ILE A 87 -7.13 5.94 -31.59
C ILE A 87 -5.76 6.33 -31.03
N SER A 88 -4.78 6.61 -31.92
CA SER A 88 -3.44 7.03 -31.52
C SER A 88 -3.44 8.33 -30.72
N THR A 89 -4.23 9.32 -31.18
CA THR A 89 -4.37 10.61 -30.47
C THR A 89 -5.00 10.42 -29.10
N MET A 90 -6.09 9.67 -29.01
CA MET A 90 -6.76 9.39 -27.73
C MET A 90 -5.83 8.66 -26.75
N ALA A 91 -5.06 7.67 -27.24
CA ALA A 91 -4.10 6.95 -26.44
C ALA A 91 -2.98 7.86 -25.92
N SER A 92 -2.44 8.74 -26.77
CA SER A 92 -1.41 9.72 -26.38
C SER A 92 -1.89 10.67 -25.28
N VAL A 93 -3.11 11.22 -25.43
CA VAL A 93 -3.72 12.09 -24.41
C VAL A 93 -3.95 11.32 -23.10
N SER A 94 -4.39 10.05 -23.19
CA SER A 94 -4.61 9.22 -22.01
C SER A 94 -3.31 8.91 -21.28
N ILE A 95 -2.23 8.60 -21.98
CA ILE A 95 -0.91 8.39 -21.37
C ILE A 95 -0.47 9.67 -20.63
N LEU A 96 -0.57 10.83 -21.28
CA LEU A 96 -0.21 12.11 -20.66
C LEU A 96 -1.03 12.35 -19.39
N ALA A 97 -2.35 12.14 -19.44
CA ALA A 97 -3.23 12.30 -18.28
C ALA A 97 -2.85 11.34 -17.13
N ILE A 98 -2.55 10.06 -17.44
CA ILE A 98 -2.12 9.07 -16.43
C ILE A 98 -0.79 9.49 -15.81
N VAL A 99 0.19 9.92 -16.60
CA VAL A 99 1.50 10.37 -16.11
C VAL A 99 1.37 11.56 -15.18
N LEU A 100 0.59 12.58 -15.56
CA LEU A 100 0.34 13.77 -14.73
C LEU A 100 -0.37 13.40 -13.43
N PHE A 101 -1.34 12.49 -13.48
CA PHE A 101 -2.05 12.02 -12.31
C PHE A 101 -1.14 11.24 -11.35
N GLU A 102 -0.29 10.34 -11.86
CA GLU A 102 0.70 9.61 -11.04
C GLU A 102 1.70 10.56 -10.39
N TYR A 103 2.18 11.54 -11.14
CA TYR A 103 3.07 12.58 -10.60
C TYR A 103 2.40 13.38 -9.48
N ALA A 104 1.15 13.80 -9.67
CA ALA A 104 0.39 14.54 -8.66
C ALA A 104 0.14 13.72 -7.39
N LEU A 105 -0.06 12.40 -7.51
CA LEU A 105 -0.25 11.52 -6.36
C LEU A 105 1.02 11.27 -5.55
N GLY A 106 2.20 11.44 -6.13
CA GLY A 106 3.49 11.26 -5.46
C GLY A 106 3.65 9.91 -4.76
N ARG A 107 3.12 8.82 -5.36
CA ARG A 107 3.04 7.49 -4.74
C ARG A 107 4.39 6.96 -4.30
N GLY A 108 5.44 7.14 -5.10
CA GLY A 108 6.79 6.71 -4.77
C GLY A 108 7.34 7.41 -3.52
N LEU A 109 7.17 8.74 -3.43
CA LEU A 109 7.58 9.51 -2.26
C LEU A 109 6.80 9.10 -1.01
N LEU A 110 5.49 8.88 -1.15
CA LEU A 110 4.64 8.45 -0.05
C LEU A 110 5.03 7.04 0.43
N ALA A 111 5.33 6.13 -0.48
CA ALA A 111 5.81 4.79 -0.18
C ALA A 111 7.14 4.81 0.59
N SER A 112 8.10 5.64 0.17
CA SER A 112 9.37 5.83 0.86
C SER A 112 9.17 6.35 2.28
N LYS A 113 8.37 7.41 2.47
CA LYS A 113 8.06 7.96 3.80
C LYS A 113 7.44 6.92 4.74
N LEU A 114 6.48 6.12 4.25
CA LEU A 114 5.86 5.05 5.03
C LEU A 114 6.86 3.94 5.37
N HIS A 115 7.72 3.58 4.42
CA HIS A 115 8.77 2.57 4.63
C HIS A 115 9.76 3.01 5.71
N ASP A 116 10.28 4.23 5.61
CA ASP A 116 11.24 4.80 6.56
C ASP A 116 10.63 4.93 7.96
N SER A 117 9.38 5.36 8.04
CA SER A 117 8.66 5.42 9.32
C SER A 117 8.43 4.03 9.92
N ALA A 118 8.16 3.01 9.10
CA ALA A 118 8.05 1.62 9.56
C ALA A 118 9.38 1.08 10.08
N LEU A 119 10.52 1.47 9.47
CA LEU A 119 11.86 1.12 9.95
C LEU A 119 12.15 1.79 11.30
N ARG A 120 11.85 3.09 11.46
CA ARG A 120 12.02 3.80 12.73
C ARG A 120 11.15 3.19 13.84
N ALA A 121 9.88 2.92 13.55
CA ALA A 121 9.00 2.21 14.49
C ALA A 121 9.55 0.82 14.87
N THR A 122 10.20 0.12 13.93
CA THR A 122 10.85 -1.17 14.21
C THR A 122 12.04 -1.02 15.16
N SER A 123 12.86 0.01 14.99
CA SER A 123 14.02 0.26 15.87
C SER A 123 13.59 0.59 17.29
N LEU A 124 12.56 1.44 17.44
CA LEU A 124 11.99 1.80 18.75
C LEU A 124 11.33 0.60 19.44
N MET A 125 10.56 -0.19 18.69
CA MET A 125 9.98 -1.43 19.23
C MET A 125 11.05 -2.39 19.75
N ARG A 126 12.13 -2.60 18.99
CA ARG A 126 13.23 -3.46 19.44
C ARG A 126 13.99 -2.89 20.63
N ALA A 127 14.10 -1.56 20.75
CA ALA A 127 14.68 -0.92 21.92
C ALA A 127 13.80 -1.18 23.15
N LEU A 128 12.49 -1.03 23.02
CA LEU A 128 11.52 -1.31 24.09
C LEU A 128 11.56 -2.79 24.50
N GLU A 129 11.57 -3.72 23.53
CA GLU A 129 11.65 -5.17 23.79
C GLU A 129 12.95 -5.56 24.51
N ARG A 130 14.09 -4.96 24.14
CA ARG A 130 15.37 -5.22 24.81
C ARG A 130 15.37 -4.75 26.25
N GLU A 131 14.81 -3.55 26.52
CA GLU A 131 14.71 -3.01 27.86
C GLU A 131 13.77 -3.86 28.73
N LEU A 132 12.63 -4.30 28.17
CA LEU A 132 11.70 -5.20 28.87
C LEU A 132 12.29 -6.57 29.20
N ALA A 133 13.28 -7.02 28.41
CA ALA A 133 13.98 -8.29 28.63
C ALA A 133 15.18 -8.15 29.60
N ALA A 134 15.53 -6.95 30.03
CA ALA A 134 16.61 -6.73 31.00
C ALA A 134 16.20 -7.29 32.37
N PRO A 135 17.18 -7.78 33.19
CA PRO A 135 16.89 -8.27 34.54
C PRO A 135 16.23 -7.22 35.43
N GLU A 136 16.61 -5.96 35.26
CA GLU A 136 16.05 -4.80 35.97
C GLU A 136 15.64 -3.72 34.94
N PRO A 137 14.40 -3.78 34.38
CA PRO A 137 13.94 -2.83 33.40
C PRO A 137 13.84 -1.40 33.97
N SER A 138 14.46 -0.43 33.29
CA SER A 138 14.38 0.98 33.65
C SER A 138 13.11 1.61 33.15
N LEU A 139 12.18 1.98 34.05
CA LEU A 139 10.94 2.64 33.70
C LEU A 139 11.17 3.98 32.96
N THR A 140 12.26 4.67 33.27
CA THR A 140 12.63 5.92 32.58
C THR A 140 12.97 5.68 31.11
N VAL A 141 13.77 4.65 30.80
CA VAL A 141 14.13 4.29 29.41
C VAL A 141 12.89 3.82 28.65
N LEU A 142 12.02 3.01 29.29
CA LEU A 142 10.76 2.58 28.69
C LEU A 142 9.85 3.77 28.34
N ALA A 143 9.70 4.72 29.27
CA ALA A 143 8.91 5.93 29.05
C ALA A 143 9.47 6.80 27.91
N GLN A 144 10.78 7.05 27.89
CA GLN A 144 11.44 7.82 26.83
C GLN A 144 11.28 7.16 25.47
N THR A 145 11.40 5.82 25.40
CA THR A 145 11.22 5.08 24.12
C THR A 145 9.76 5.13 23.63
N ALA A 146 8.80 5.07 24.55
CA ALA A 146 7.39 5.20 24.22
C ALA A 146 7.06 6.62 23.71
N GLU A 147 7.59 7.66 24.37
CA GLU A 147 7.45 9.05 23.95
C GLU A 147 8.08 9.29 22.57
N ALA A 148 9.29 8.78 22.33
CA ALA A 148 9.93 8.84 21.01
C ALA A 148 9.08 8.18 19.92
N TYR A 149 8.38 7.08 20.23
CA TYR A 149 7.46 6.46 19.29
C TYR A 149 6.22 7.33 18.99
N GLU A 150 5.66 7.97 20.00
CA GLU A 150 4.54 8.90 19.81
C GLU A 150 4.94 10.11 18.95
N GLN A 151 6.11 10.69 19.23
CA GLN A 151 6.68 11.77 18.43
C GLN A 151 6.90 11.36 16.97
N GLU A 152 7.44 10.17 16.72
CA GLU A 152 7.60 9.62 15.37
C GLU A 152 6.24 9.47 14.65
N ASN A 153 5.19 9.05 15.35
CA ASN A 153 3.84 8.96 14.78
C ASN A 153 3.29 10.32 14.38
N ILE A 154 3.51 11.35 15.19
CA ILE A 154 3.08 12.73 14.90
C ILE A 154 3.87 13.31 13.72
N MET A 155 5.20 13.16 13.74
CA MET A 155 6.08 13.71 12.69
C MET A 155 5.87 13.07 11.33
N THR A 156 5.50 11.80 11.29
CA THR A 156 5.33 11.08 10.02
C THR A 156 4.21 11.69 9.17
N ASN A 157 3.21 12.34 9.78
CA ASN A 157 2.05 13.01 9.13
C ASN A 157 1.45 12.24 7.93
N VAL A 158 1.76 10.94 7.83
CA VAL A 158 1.25 10.00 6.82
C VAL A 158 0.57 8.88 7.56
N ASN A 159 -0.75 8.90 7.55
CA ASN A 159 -1.52 7.86 8.21
C ASN A 159 -1.77 6.70 7.23
N HIS A 160 -1.63 5.48 7.73
CA HIS A 160 -2.08 4.29 7.01
C HIS A 160 -3.61 4.21 7.09
N SER A 161 -4.25 3.71 6.03
CA SER A 161 -5.70 3.52 6.03
C SER A 161 -6.11 2.36 6.95
N ALA A 162 -7.35 2.37 7.41
CA ALA A 162 -7.93 1.23 8.13
C ALA A 162 -7.83 -0.07 7.31
N MET A 163 -7.84 0.06 5.98
CA MET A 163 -7.69 -1.06 5.05
C MET A 163 -6.28 -1.67 5.09
N ASP A 164 -5.23 -0.84 5.18
CA ASP A 164 -3.83 -1.31 5.29
C ASP A 164 -3.63 -2.11 6.57
N PHE A 165 -4.22 -1.66 7.68
CA PHE A 165 -4.20 -2.37 8.95
C PHE A 165 -4.93 -3.71 8.85
N THR A 166 -6.11 -3.73 8.21
CA THR A 166 -6.89 -4.95 7.99
C THR A 166 -6.14 -5.96 7.12
N LEU A 167 -5.52 -5.50 6.02
CA LEU A 167 -4.70 -6.32 5.13
C LEU A 167 -3.48 -6.90 5.87
N HIS A 168 -2.80 -6.08 6.69
CA HIS A 168 -1.71 -6.55 7.54
C HIS A 168 -2.19 -7.63 8.51
N ARG A 169 -3.32 -7.40 9.19
CA ARG A 169 -3.90 -8.37 10.12
C ARG A 169 -4.23 -9.71 9.47
N TYR A 170 -4.81 -9.69 8.25
CA TYR A 170 -5.07 -10.91 7.49
C TYR A 170 -3.79 -11.64 7.08
N SER A 171 -2.75 -10.92 6.69
CA SER A 171 -1.47 -11.54 6.30
C SER A 171 -0.75 -12.21 7.49
N ARG A 172 -1.01 -11.76 8.72
CA ARG A 172 -0.41 -12.24 9.97
C ARG A 172 -1.26 -13.30 10.70
N ALA A 173 -2.51 -13.50 10.30
CA ALA A 173 -3.38 -14.47 10.95
C ALA A 173 -2.75 -15.87 10.86
N LYS A 174 -2.26 -16.38 12.01
CA LYS A 174 -1.79 -17.76 12.18
C LYS A 174 -2.93 -18.54 12.77
N SER A 175 -3.44 -19.52 12.03
CA SER A 175 -4.33 -20.55 12.56
C SER A 175 -3.57 -21.87 12.57
N ASN A 176 -3.84 -22.73 13.53
CA ASN A 176 -3.29 -24.09 13.59
C ASN A 176 -3.78 -24.99 12.43
N TRP A 177 -4.80 -24.52 11.69
CA TRP A 177 -5.36 -25.22 10.53
C TRP A 177 -4.77 -24.62 9.25
N GLY A 178 -3.99 -25.43 8.50
CA GLY A 178 -3.34 -24.98 7.27
C GLY A 178 -4.31 -24.47 6.20
N ILE A 179 -5.53 -25.06 6.12
CA ILE A 179 -6.60 -24.65 5.20
C ILE A 179 -7.10 -23.22 5.53
N VAL A 180 -7.30 -22.92 6.80
CA VAL A 180 -7.76 -21.58 7.25
C VAL A 180 -6.71 -20.52 6.93
N ASN A 181 -5.43 -20.81 7.13
CA ASN A 181 -4.33 -19.92 6.76
C ASN A 181 -4.27 -19.68 5.24
N PHE A 182 -4.56 -20.71 4.43
CA PHE A 182 -4.63 -20.59 2.98
C PHE A 182 -5.75 -19.62 2.58
N PHE A 183 -6.95 -19.75 3.14
CA PHE A 183 -8.07 -18.84 2.87
C PHE A 183 -7.78 -17.38 3.29
N TYR A 184 -7.16 -17.16 4.44
CA TYR A 184 -6.76 -15.80 4.86
C TYR A 184 -5.73 -15.19 3.92
N ARG A 185 -4.74 -15.98 3.47
CA ARG A 185 -3.74 -15.52 2.49
C ARG A 185 -4.36 -15.23 1.14
N ALA A 186 -5.21 -16.13 0.63
CA ALA A 186 -5.92 -15.94 -0.62
C ALA A 186 -6.79 -14.68 -0.58
N ARG A 187 -7.57 -14.47 0.50
CA ARG A 187 -8.36 -13.27 0.71
C ARG A 187 -7.49 -11.99 0.75
N SER A 188 -6.33 -12.05 1.38
CA SER A 188 -5.39 -10.91 1.41
C SER A 188 -4.88 -10.58 0.01
N ILE A 189 -4.49 -11.57 -0.78
CA ILE A 189 -4.01 -11.39 -2.17
C ILE A 189 -5.12 -10.82 -3.04
N VAL A 190 -6.33 -11.37 -2.97
CA VAL A 190 -7.49 -10.87 -3.74
C VAL A 190 -7.82 -9.44 -3.36
N ALA A 191 -7.86 -9.11 -2.06
CA ALA A 191 -8.12 -7.74 -1.61
C ALA A 191 -7.04 -6.76 -2.10
N GLN A 192 -5.75 -7.15 -2.07
CA GLN A 192 -4.66 -6.34 -2.61
C GLN A 192 -4.79 -6.15 -4.12
N ALA A 193 -5.11 -7.21 -4.87
CA ALA A 193 -5.34 -7.14 -6.32
C ALA A 193 -6.50 -6.19 -6.67
N ILE A 194 -7.62 -6.25 -5.93
CA ILE A 194 -8.75 -5.33 -6.11
C ILE A 194 -8.33 -3.88 -5.86
N VAL A 195 -7.59 -3.61 -4.77
CA VAL A 195 -7.13 -2.25 -4.44
C VAL A 195 -6.20 -1.70 -5.52
N VAL A 196 -5.32 -2.54 -6.07
CA VAL A 196 -4.43 -2.16 -7.18
C VAL A 196 -5.24 -1.94 -8.45
N ALA A 197 -6.15 -2.85 -8.80
CA ALA A 197 -6.99 -2.74 -9.99
C ALA A 197 -7.85 -1.45 -9.96
N LEU A 198 -8.47 -1.14 -8.82
CA LEU A 198 -9.22 0.12 -8.64
C LEU A 198 -8.35 1.37 -8.78
N ALA A 199 -7.08 1.30 -8.41
CA ALA A 199 -6.18 2.44 -8.52
C ALA A 199 -5.68 2.69 -9.95
N VAL A 200 -5.60 1.66 -10.79
CA VAL A 200 -5.09 1.72 -12.16
C VAL A 200 -6.17 1.51 -13.22
N TRP A 201 -7.44 1.39 -12.80
CA TRP A 201 -8.59 1.13 -13.69
C TRP A 201 -8.71 2.08 -14.88
N PRO A 202 -8.40 3.40 -14.79
CA PRO A 202 -8.50 4.28 -15.96
C PRO A 202 -7.55 3.84 -17.08
N GLY A 203 -6.31 3.46 -16.71
CA GLY A 203 -5.33 2.93 -17.65
C GLY A 203 -5.74 1.59 -18.26
N LEU A 204 -6.33 0.70 -17.45
CA LEU A 204 -6.84 -0.59 -17.93
C LEU A 204 -8.02 -0.42 -18.89
N LEU A 205 -8.93 0.52 -18.62
CA LEU A 205 -10.04 0.85 -19.54
C LEU A 205 -9.50 1.37 -20.88
N THR A 206 -8.57 2.33 -20.83
CA THR A 206 -7.96 2.88 -22.05
C THR A 206 -7.30 1.78 -22.88
N LEU A 207 -6.52 0.92 -22.24
CA LEU A 207 -5.89 -0.24 -22.87
C LEU A 207 -6.92 -1.19 -23.50
N GLY A 208 -7.99 -1.50 -22.76
CA GLY A 208 -9.08 -2.36 -23.22
C GLY A 208 -9.80 -1.80 -24.44
N VAL A 209 -10.12 -0.50 -24.45
CA VAL A 209 -10.75 0.18 -25.59
C VAL A 209 -9.84 0.14 -26.83
N ILE A 210 -8.56 0.47 -26.65
CA ILE A 210 -7.60 0.46 -27.77
C ILE A 210 -7.44 -0.96 -28.33
N ALA A 211 -7.25 -1.96 -27.47
CA ALA A 211 -7.11 -3.35 -27.88
C ALA A 211 -8.36 -3.86 -28.62
N TYR A 212 -9.56 -3.52 -28.14
CA TYR A 212 -10.81 -3.87 -28.77
C TYR A 212 -10.96 -3.23 -30.16
N GLN A 213 -10.67 -1.95 -30.30
CA GLN A 213 -10.72 -1.23 -31.57
C GLN A 213 -9.70 -1.80 -32.57
N THR A 214 -8.47 -2.10 -32.10
CA THR A 214 -7.44 -2.74 -32.92
C THR A 214 -7.87 -4.14 -33.37
N PHE A 215 -8.49 -4.92 -32.49
CA PHE A 215 -9.02 -6.24 -32.85
C PHE A 215 -10.13 -6.16 -33.91
N LEU A 216 -11.11 -5.25 -33.73
CA LEU A 216 -12.16 -5.03 -34.72
C LEU A 216 -11.59 -4.64 -36.09
N PHE A 217 -10.58 -3.76 -36.09
CA PHE A 217 -9.89 -3.36 -37.32
C PHE A 217 -9.20 -4.55 -38.01
N LEU A 218 -8.51 -5.42 -37.28
CA LEU A 218 -7.83 -6.60 -37.84
C LEU A 218 -8.84 -7.67 -38.32
N SER A 219 -9.96 -7.84 -37.60
CA SER A 219 -10.98 -8.84 -37.94
C SER A 219 -11.88 -8.44 -39.10
N SER A 220 -11.96 -7.16 -39.44
CA SER A 220 -12.76 -6.64 -40.57
C SER A 220 -12.03 -6.76 -41.94
N ARG A 221 -10.78 -7.21 -41.92
CA ARG A 221 -10.00 -7.46 -43.17
C ARG A 221 -10.15 -8.93 -43.60
N PRO A 222 -10.62 -9.17 -44.85
CA PRO A 222 -10.67 -10.50 -45.41
C PRO A 222 -9.26 -11.09 -45.66
#